data_5cb22eb77869889c72d329a652094f78
#
_entry.id   5cb22eb77869889c72d329a652094f78
#
_cell.length_a   1.000
_cell.length_b   1.000
_cell.length_c   1.000
_cell.angle_alpha   90.00
_cell.angle_beta   90.00
_cell.angle_gamma   90.00
#
_symmetry.space_group_name_H-M   'P 1'
#
loop_
_entity.id
_entity.type
_entity.pdbx_description
1 polymer ?
#
loop_
_entity_poly.entity_id
_entity_poly.type
_entity_poly.pdbx_seq_one_letter_code
_entity_poly.pdbx_strand_id
1 'polypeptide(L)'
;VQPRIGEVIESTTTAFTAGAYELLAAPPFGALVRAQARAEGMVVYGLVYEIRTGSKEPGGRALVRGRTYAGRELYDAEIYHEHPDLAEVLQTEFSAITVGFVEDGRIRQYLPPQPPPVHYSVYETTGEELMRFSEVTDFFRTLLFASQIPSDELLAAIIRSAARARAGTAGGERAYLVQAGREVASLLKDDYDRLTAILRRIRP
;
A
#
# COMPACT_ATOMS: atom_id res chain seq x y z
N VAL A 1 14.37 15.30 1.57
CA VAL A 1 13.24 15.15 0.62
C VAL A 1 13.05 13.65 0.40
N GLN A 2 11.87 13.11 0.70
CA GLN A 2 11.57 11.71 0.39
C GLN A 2 11.62 11.46 -1.11
N PRO A 3 12.22 10.34 -1.56
CA PRO A 3 12.23 10.00 -2.98
C PRO A 3 10.81 9.69 -3.47
N ARG A 4 10.54 10.08 -4.70
CA ARG A 4 9.33 9.65 -5.41
C ARG A 4 9.49 8.17 -5.77
N ILE A 5 8.48 7.36 -5.48
CA ILE A 5 8.49 5.93 -5.78
C ILE A 5 7.78 5.58 -7.09
N GLY A 6 6.91 6.48 -7.56
CA GLY A 6 6.15 6.29 -8.78
C GLY A 6 5.24 7.48 -9.06
N GLU A 7 4.37 7.31 -10.03
CA GLU A 7 3.33 8.27 -10.40
C GLU A 7 1.98 7.59 -10.61
N VAL A 8 0.91 8.32 -10.36
CA VAL A 8 -0.46 7.84 -10.57
C VAL A 8 -0.69 7.60 -12.06
N ILE A 9 -1.15 6.40 -12.42
CA ILE A 9 -1.51 6.02 -13.79
C ILE A 9 -3.01 5.81 -13.97
N GLU A 10 -3.73 5.51 -12.89
CA GLU A 10 -5.19 5.42 -12.86
C GLU A 10 -5.69 5.93 -11.51
N SER A 11 -6.84 6.60 -11.51
CA SER A 11 -7.36 7.22 -10.30
C SER A 11 -8.87 7.29 -10.28
N THR A 12 -9.44 6.95 -9.13
CA THR A 12 -10.84 7.11 -8.77
C THR A 12 -10.93 7.76 -7.39
N THR A 13 -12.13 8.11 -6.94
CA THR A 13 -12.33 8.67 -5.60
C THR A 13 -11.94 7.71 -4.48
N THR A 14 -12.10 6.40 -4.73
CA THR A 14 -11.91 5.34 -3.71
C THR A 14 -10.57 4.64 -3.80
N ALA A 15 -9.86 4.73 -4.91
CA ALA A 15 -8.58 4.06 -5.13
C ALA A 15 -7.77 4.75 -6.22
N PHE A 16 -6.47 4.51 -6.21
CA PHE A 16 -5.58 4.87 -7.31
C PHE A 16 -4.56 3.78 -7.56
N THR A 17 -4.09 3.68 -8.80
CA THR A 17 -2.98 2.83 -9.20
C THR A 17 -1.79 3.69 -9.59
N ALA A 18 -0.61 3.32 -9.14
CA ALA A 18 0.64 3.98 -9.48
C ALA A 18 1.58 3.02 -10.20
N GLY A 19 2.26 3.52 -11.23
CA GLY A 19 3.41 2.87 -11.84
C GLY A 19 4.67 3.18 -11.05
N ALA A 20 5.40 2.16 -10.62
CA ALA A 20 6.69 2.33 -9.97
C ALA A 20 7.76 2.77 -10.99
N TYR A 21 8.66 3.68 -10.58
CA TYR A 21 9.76 4.12 -11.47
C TYR A 21 10.80 3.02 -11.69
N GLU A 22 11.00 2.17 -10.69
CA GLU A 22 11.94 1.06 -10.77
C GLU A 22 11.17 -0.26 -10.82
N LEU A 23 11.60 -1.14 -11.72
CA LEU A 23 11.03 -2.49 -11.85
C LEU A 23 11.21 -3.28 -10.54
N LEU A 24 10.14 -3.90 -10.06
CA LEU A 24 10.07 -4.66 -8.80
C LEU A 24 10.18 -3.82 -7.50
N ALA A 25 10.22 -2.49 -7.60
CA ALA A 25 10.38 -1.60 -6.45
C ALA A 25 9.05 -0.98 -5.98
N ALA A 26 7.99 -1.79 -5.84
CA ALA A 26 6.73 -1.33 -5.26
C ALA A 26 6.78 -1.37 -3.72
N PRO A 27 6.03 -0.47 -3.04
CA PRO A 27 5.80 -0.57 -1.60
C PRO A 27 5.12 -1.91 -1.26
N PRO A 28 5.41 -2.52 -0.09
CA PRO A 28 4.82 -3.80 0.26
C PRO A 28 3.30 -3.70 0.48
N PHE A 29 2.63 -4.85 0.39
CA PHE A 29 1.20 -4.97 0.74
C PHE A 29 0.94 -4.43 2.16
N GLY A 30 -0.06 -3.57 2.29
CA GLY A 30 -0.41 -2.89 3.55
C GLY A 30 0.45 -1.66 3.86
N ALA A 31 1.36 -1.24 2.97
CA ALA A 31 2.08 0.02 3.14
C ALA A 31 1.13 1.21 3.00
N LEU A 32 1.31 2.20 3.86
CA LEU A 32 0.68 3.51 3.69
C LEU A 32 1.52 4.33 2.72
N VAL A 33 0.90 4.79 1.65
CA VAL A 33 1.49 5.67 0.65
C VAL A 33 0.72 6.98 0.56
N ARG A 34 1.35 8.02 0.04
CA ARG A 34 0.69 9.29 -0.22
C ARG A 34 0.88 9.72 -1.66
N ALA A 35 -0.23 10.05 -2.30
CA ALA A 35 -0.26 10.66 -3.62
C ALA A 35 -0.46 12.16 -3.50
N GLN A 36 0.25 12.93 -4.30
CA GLN A 36 0.08 14.39 -4.35
C GLN A 36 -1.30 14.73 -4.91
N ALA A 37 -2.00 15.68 -4.28
CA ALA A 37 -3.28 16.17 -4.77
C ALA A 37 -3.11 17.42 -5.66
N ARG A 38 -4.18 17.79 -6.37
CA ARG A 38 -4.19 19.00 -7.21
C ARG A 38 -4.14 20.29 -6.36
N ALA A 39 -4.82 20.28 -5.22
CA ALA A 39 -4.80 21.41 -4.31
C ALA A 39 -3.44 21.48 -3.60
N GLU A 40 -2.86 22.67 -3.54
CA GLU A 40 -1.58 22.91 -2.88
C GLU A 40 -1.65 22.52 -1.38
N GLY A 41 -0.61 21.86 -0.88
CA GLY A 41 -0.56 21.40 0.51
C GLY A 41 -1.44 20.21 0.84
N MET A 42 -2.20 19.70 -0.13
CA MET A 42 -3.07 18.53 0.06
C MET A 42 -2.38 17.26 -0.47
N VAL A 43 -2.47 16.17 0.28
CA VAL A 43 -2.04 14.84 -0.14
C VAL A 43 -3.13 13.82 0.17
N VAL A 44 -3.26 12.80 -0.68
CA VAL A 44 -4.20 11.69 -0.50
C VAL A 44 -3.45 10.48 0.03
N TYR A 45 -3.93 9.87 1.10
CA TYR A 45 -3.40 8.64 1.65
C TYR A 45 -4.09 7.42 1.06
N GLY A 46 -3.29 6.43 0.69
CA GLY A 46 -3.76 5.12 0.25
C GLY A 46 -3.03 3.99 0.94
N LEU A 47 -3.70 2.84 1.06
CA LEU A 47 -3.10 1.59 1.52
C LEU A 47 -2.95 0.65 0.35
N VAL A 48 -1.72 0.18 0.11
CA VAL A 48 -1.39 -0.74 -0.97
C VAL A 48 -2.05 -2.09 -0.73
N TYR A 49 -2.97 -2.48 -1.62
CA TYR A 49 -3.69 -3.75 -1.52
C TYR A 49 -3.38 -4.72 -2.66
N GLU A 50 -2.72 -4.25 -3.72
CA GLU A 50 -2.33 -5.08 -4.86
C GLU A 50 -1.00 -4.57 -5.42
N ILE A 51 -0.14 -5.51 -5.79
CA ILE A 51 1.12 -5.25 -6.48
C ILE A 51 1.16 -6.17 -7.69
N ARG A 52 1.43 -5.61 -8.86
CA ARG A 52 1.48 -6.34 -10.11
C ARG A 52 2.75 -5.98 -10.87
N THR A 53 3.41 -6.99 -11.41
CA THR A 53 4.46 -6.79 -12.42
C THR A 53 4.06 -7.53 -13.69
N GLY A 54 4.10 -6.86 -14.83
CA GLY A 54 3.69 -7.44 -16.09
C GLY A 54 4.14 -6.61 -17.28
N SER A 55 3.70 -6.98 -18.48
CA SER A 55 3.99 -6.23 -19.70
C SER A 55 3.41 -4.82 -19.64
N LYS A 56 4.19 -3.84 -20.13
CA LYS A 56 3.69 -2.47 -20.39
C LYS A 56 2.64 -2.42 -21.48
N GLU A 57 2.67 -3.40 -22.40
CA GLU A 57 1.68 -3.45 -23.49
C GLU A 57 0.35 -3.97 -22.96
N PRO A 58 -0.78 -3.30 -23.27
CA PRO A 58 -2.11 -3.78 -22.92
C PRO A 58 -2.38 -5.19 -23.47
N GLY A 59 -2.75 -6.13 -22.58
CA GLY A 59 -2.98 -7.54 -22.95
C GLY A 59 -1.71 -8.36 -23.19
N GLY A 60 -0.54 -7.74 -23.11
CA GLY A 60 0.75 -8.41 -23.23
C GLY A 60 1.05 -9.31 -22.03
N ARG A 61 1.92 -10.28 -22.23
CA ARG A 61 2.45 -11.17 -21.19
C ARG A 61 3.96 -11.17 -21.18
N ALA A 62 4.56 -11.34 -20.01
CA ALA A 62 5.99 -11.58 -19.91
C ALA A 62 6.38 -12.91 -20.62
N LEU A 63 7.46 -12.87 -21.39
CA LEU A 63 8.02 -14.05 -22.02
C LEU A 63 9.04 -14.71 -21.10
N VAL A 64 9.14 -16.05 -21.20
CA VAL A 64 10.14 -16.83 -20.46
C VAL A 64 11.55 -16.48 -20.95
N ARG A 65 12.44 -16.13 -20.01
CA ARG A 65 13.83 -15.71 -20.28
C ARG A 65 14.89 -16.55 -19.55
N GLY A 66 14.47 -17.66 -18.92
CA GLY A 66 15.34 -18.52 -18.11
C GLY A 66 16.34 -19.38 -18.90
N ARG A 67 16.53 -19.16 -20.21
CA ARG A 67 17.52 -19.88 -21.03
C ARG A 67 18.11 -18.99 -22.12
N THR A 68 19.42 -18.97 -22.22
CA THR A 68 20.13 -18.27 -23.31
C THR A 68 20.05 -19.02 -24.62
N TYR A 69 20.36 -18.37 -25.75
CA TYR A 69 20.48 -19.02 -27.08
C TYR A 69 21.55 -20.13 -27.12
N ALA A 70 22.59 -20.05 -26.27
CA ALA A 70 23.61 -21.05 -26.12
C ALA A 70 23.23 -22.22 -25.20
N GLY A 71 21.99 -22.24 -24.68
CA GLY A 71 21.46 -23.30 -23.83
C GLY A 71 21.86 -23.19 -22.34
N ARG A 72 22.51 -22.09 -21.91
CA ARG A 72 22.78 -21.85 -20.49
C ARG A 72 21.45 -21.50 -19.78
N GLU A 73 21.22 -22.12 -18.64
CA GLU A 73 20.10 -21.79 -17.79
C GLU A 73 20.40 -20.55 -16.92
N LEU A 74 19.40 -19.70 -16.75
CA LEU A 74 19.43 -18.48 -15.93
C LEU A 74 18.38 -18.60 -14.85
N TYR A 75 18.72 -18.16 -13.63
CA TYR A 75 17.84 -18.28 -12.47
C TYR A 75 17.60 -16.93 -11.78
N ASP A 76 16.36 -16.68 -11.39
CA ASP A 76 15.97 -15.59 -10.52
C ASP A 76 16.54 -14.21 -10.92
N ALA A 77 17.28 -13.57 -10.03
CA ALA A 77 17.86 -12.24 -10.28
C ALA A 77 18.85 -12.20 -11.45
N GLU A 78 19.48 -13.33 -11.81
CA GLU A 78 20.40 -13.45 -12.96
C GLU A 78 19.67 -13.12 -14.27
N ILE A 79 18.39 -13.47 -14.38
CA ILE A 79 17.58 -13.18 -15.57
C ILE A 79 17.50 -11.66 -15.81
N TYR A 80 17.25 -10.87 -14.76
CA TYR A 80 17.20 -9.41 -14.88
C TYR A 80 18.55 -8.78 -15.16
N HIS A 81 19.63 -9.39 -14.66
CA HIS A 81 21.00 -8.95 -14.93
C HIS A 81 21.42 -9.20 -16.40
N GLU A 82 21.07 -10.35 -16.94
CA GLU A 82 21.38 -10.73 -18.34
C GLU A 82 20.44 -10.04 -19.35
N HIS A 83 19.26 -9.60 -18.91
CA HIS A 83 18.23 -8.98 -19.73
C HIS A 83 17.82 -7.60 -19.20
N PRO A 84 18.68 -6.58 -19.28
CA PRO A 84 18.36 -5.23 -18.81
C PRO A 84 17.20 -4.59 -19.59
N ASP A 85 16.91 -5.06 -20.81
CA ASP A 85 15.76 -4.67 -21.63
C ASP A 85 14.40 -4.97 -20.95
N LEU A 86 14.37 -5.86 -19.94
CA LEU A 86 13.16 -6.14 -19.19
C LEU A 86 12.57 -4.88 -18.51
N ALA A 87 13.41 -3.93 -18.10
CA ALA A 87 12.96 -2.67 -17.54
C ALA A 87 12.20 -1.78 -18.55
N GLU A 88 12.41 -2.00 -19.84
CA GLU A 88 11.71 -1.26 -20.90
C GLU A 88 10.35 -1.88 -21.26
N VAL A 89 10.24 -3.21 -21.16
CA VAL A 89 9.04 -3.95 -21.58
C VAL A 89 8.13 -4.36 -20.43
N LEU A 90 8.64 -4.39 -19.19
CA LEU A 90 7.87 -4.68 -17.98
C LEU A 90 7.69 -3.44 -17.14
N GLN A 91 6.59 -3.41 -16.38
CA GLN A 91 6.28 -2.38 -15.40
C GLN A 91 5.79 -3.03 -14.12
N THR A 92 6.21 -2.46 -12.98
CA THR A 92 5.61 -2.78 -11.68
C THR A 92 4.60 -1.68 -11.33
N GLU A 93 3.41 -2.11 -11.00
CA GLU A 93 2.30 -1.26 -10.60
C GLU A 93 1.84 -1.65 -9.19
N PHE A 94 1.30 -0.71 -8.45
CA PHE A 94 0.66 -0.98 -7.18
C PHE A 94 -0.63 -0.17 -7.05
N SER A 95 -1.67 -0.83 -6.57
CA SER A 95 -2.98 -0.23 -6.34
C SER A 95 -3.19 0.03 -4.87
N ALA A 96 -3.71 1.21 -4.53
CA ALA A 96 -3.94 1.65 -3.18
C ALA A 96 -5.39 2.10 -2.99
N ILE A 97 -6.06 1.59 -1.96
CA ILE A 97 -7.38 2.08 -1.53
C ILE A 97 -7.21 3.40 -0.78
N THR A 98 -8.00 4.40 -1.14
CA THR A 98 -7.99 5.70 -0.46
C THR A 98 -8.55 5.56 0.97
N VAL A 99 -7.75 5.98 1.95
CA VAL A 99 -8.12 5.90 3.39
C VAL A 99 -8.15 7.26 4.08
N GLY A 100 -7.84 8.32 3.36
CA GLY A 100 -7.87 9.68 3.92
C GLY A 100 -7.03 10.65 3.10
N PHE A 101 -6.90 11.86 3.63
CA PHE A 101 -6.10 12.94 3.04
C PHE A 101 -5.64 13.92 4.11
N VAL A 102 -4.67 14.76 3.75
CA VAL A 102 -4.28 15.92 4.54
C VAL A 102 -4.78 17.18 3.85
N GLU A 103 -5.40 18.04 4.63
CA GLU A 103 -5.80 19.38 4.23
C GLU A 103 -5.50 20.34 5.38
N ASP A 104 -4.85 21.46 5.10
CA ASP A 104 -4.42 22.46 6.10
C ASP A 104 -3.64 21.84 7.29
N GLY A 105 -2.78 20.84 7.01
CA GLY A 105 -1.98 20.15 8.01
C GLY A 105 -2.76 19.17 8.90
N ARG A 106 -4.05 18.97 8.65
CA ARG A 106 -4.92 18.06 9.39
C ARG A 106 -5.21 16.79 8.60
N ILE A 107 -5.04 15.64 9.25
CA ILE A 107 -5.40 14.34 8.68
C ILE A 107 -6.92 14.16 8.76
N ARG A 108 -7.53 13.77 7.64
CA ARG A 108 -8.93 13.41 7.50
C ARG A 108 -9.02 11.95 7.04
N GLN A 109 -9.76 11.12 7.75
CA GLN A 109 -9.91 9.68 7.43
C GLN A 109 -11.27 9.39 6.79
N TYR A 110 -11.57 10.14 5.74
CA TYR A 110 -12.71 9.94 4.84
C TYR A 110 -12.26 10.30 3.41
N LEU A 111 -13.12 10.10 2.42
CA LEU A 111 -12.76 10.32 1.02
C LEU A 111 -12.46 11.80 0.72
N PRO A 112 -11.37 12.08 -0.02
CA PRO A 112 -11.07 13.43 -0.47
C PRO A 112 -12.12 13.91 -1.47
N PRO A 113 -12.30 15.24 -1.64
CA PRO A 113 -13.25 15.79 -2.60
C PRO A 113 -12.89 15.45 -4.05
N GLN A 114 -11.62 15.19 -4.34
CA GLN A 114 -11.12 14.79 -5.66
C GLN A 114 -10.01 13.74 -5.52
N PRO A 115 -9.92 12.79 -6.46
CA PRO A 115 -8.81 11.83 -6.50
C PRO A 115 -7.48 12.52 -6.86
N PRO A 116 -6.34 11.88 -6.56
CA PRO A 116 -5.05 12.37 -7.03
C PRO A 116 -5.01 12.33 -8.57
N PRO A 117 -4.51 13.39 -9.23
CA PRO A 117 -4.45 13.43 -10.69
C PRO A 117 -3.47 12.38 -11.25
N VAL A 118 -3.76 11.87 -12.44
CA VAL A 118 -2.83 11.05 -13.22
C VAL A 118 -1.53 11.84 -13.46
N HIS A 119 -0.39 11.14 -13.45
CA HIS A 119 0.99 11.65 -13.50
C HIS A 119 1.46 12.44 -12.27
N TYR A 120 0.65 12.52 -11.22
CA TYR A 120 1.12 13.11 -9.96
C TYR A 120 1.91 12.09 -9.14
N SER A 121 2.88 12.63 -8.40
CA SER A 121 3.86 11.82 -7.67
C SER A 121 3.27 11.05 -6.51
N VAL A 122 3.77 9.83 -6.32
CA VAL A 122 3.49 8.98 -5.16
C VAL A 122 4.76 8.78 -4.33
N TYR A 123 4.61 8.77 -3.02
CA TYR A 123 5.69 8.63 -2.03
C TYR A 123 5.32 7.57 -0.99
N GLU A 124 6.30 6.87 -0.47
CA GLU A 124 6.11 6.13 0.78
C GLU A 124 5.95 7.10 1.96
N THR A 125 5.23 6.67 2.99
CA THR A 125 5.18 7.42 4.25
C THR A 125 6.37 7.05 5.14
N THR A 126 6.81 8.01 5.96
CA THR A 126 7.78 7.70 7.04
C THR A 126 7.11 6.95 8.18
N GLY A 127 7.89 6.31 9.04
CA GLY A 127 7.37 5.71 10.28
C GLY A 127 6.66 6.73 11.17
N GLU A 128 7.15 7.97 11.24
CA GLU A 128 6.52 9.06 11.99
C GLU A 128 5.16 9.46 11.37
N GLU A 129 5.11 9.58 10.04
CA GLU A 129 3.89 9.88 9.32
C GLU A 129 2.84 8.76 9.48
N LEU A 130 3.29 7.50 9.42
CA LEU A 130 2.46 6.33 9.69
C LEU A 130 1.93 6.32 11.14
N MET A 131 2.78 6.61 12.13
CA MET A 131 2.35 6.73 13.53
C MET A 131 1.27 7.81 13.69
N ARG A 132 1.52 9.00 13.14
CA ARG A 132 0.57 10.12 13.18
C ARG A 132 -0.76 9.80 12.47
N PHE A 133 -0.70 9.17 11.29
CA PHE A 133 -1.91 8.77 10.57
C PHE A 133 -2.74 7.76 11.38
N SER A 134 -2.09 6.79 12.00
CA SER A 134 -2.73 5.68 12.72
C SER A 134 -3.04 5.97 14.21
N GLU A 135 -2.92 7.21 14.67
CA GLU A 135 -3.42 7.64 16.00
C GLU A 135 -4.94 7.54 16.08
N VAL A 136 -5.63 7.85 14.99
CA VAL A 136 -7.07 7.67 14.80
C VAL A 136 -7.29 6.45 13.93
N THR A 137 -8.35 5.71 14.18
CA THR A 137 -8.64 4.41 13.56
C THR A 137 -9.93 4.38 12.74
N ASP A 138 -10.47 5.55 12.37
CA ASP A 138 -11.72 5.65 11.60
C ASP A 138 -11.62 4.94 10.23
N PHE A 139 -10.44 4.91 9.63
CA PHE A 139 -10.18 4.20 8.38
C PHE A 139 -10.33 2.67 8.48
N PHE A 140 -10.32 2.08 9.69
CA PHE A 140 -10.57 0.64 9.88
C PHE A 140 -11.93 0.26 9.32
N ARG A 141 -12.93 1.10 9.56
CA ARG A 141 -14.27 0.91 9.02
C ARG A 141 -14.26 0.92 7.49
N THR A 142 -13.54 1.85 6.87
CA THR A 142 -13.40 1.92 5.41
C THR A 142 -12.83 0.62 4.84
N LEU A 143 -11.80 0.06 5.49
CA LEU A 143 -11.19 -1.21 5.06
C LEU A 143 -12.12 -2.40 5.25
N LEU A 144 -12.69 -2.54 6.45
CA LEU A 144 -13.52 -3.71 6.78
C LEU A 144 -14.75 -3.88 5.89
N PHE A 145 -15.28 -2.78 5.39
CA PHE A 145 -16.48 -2.77 4.53
C PHE A 145 -16.18 -2.52 3.05
N ALA A 146 -14.90 -2.42 2.67
CA ALA A 146 -14.51 -2.35 1.28
C ALA A 146 -14.75 -3.71 0.58
N SER A 147 -15.38 -3.65 -0.59
CA SER A 147 -15.54 -4.80 -1.47
C SER A 147 -14.37 -4.90 -2.45
N GLN A 148 -14.09 -6.09 -2.96
CA GLN A 148 -13.09 -6.36 -4.01
C GLN A 148 -11.62 -6.19 -3.60
N ILE A 149 -11.33 -6.06 -2.31
CA ILE A 149 -9.99 -6.06 -1.76
C ILE A 149 -9.87 -7.10 -0.64
N PRO A 150 -8.67 -7.61 -0.31
CA PRO A 150 -8.46 -8.53 0.80
C PRO A 150 -8.50 -7.76 2.15
N SER A 151 -9.69 -7.28 2.53
CA SER A 151 -9.94 -6.33 3.62
C SER A 151 -9.31 -6.74 4.95
N ASP A 152 -9.50 -7.99 5.37
CA ASP A 152 -9.01 -8.48 6.66
C ASP A 152 -7.49 -8.61 6.69
N GLU A 153 -6.89 -9.04 5.58
CA GLU A 153 -5.44 -9.11 5.42
C GLU A 153 -4.82 -7.71 5.40
N LEU A 154 -5.46 -6.79 4.68
CA LEU A 154 -5.00 -5.42 4.56
C LEU A 154 -5.05 -4.69 5.91
N LEU A 155 -6.15 -4.83 6.64
CA LEU A 155 -6.29 -4.27 7.98
C LEU A 155 -5.24 -4.85 8.94
N ALA A 156 -5.04 -6.16 8.93
CA ALA A 156 -4.02 -6.79 9.75
C ALA A 156 -2.60 -6.32 9.40
N ALA A 157 -2.30 -6.15 8.11
CA ALA A 157 -1.01 -5.67 7.63
C ALA A 157 -0.69 -4.25 8.12
N ILE A 158 -1.64 -3.31 7.96
CA ILE A 158 -1.42 -1.93 8.42
C ILE A 158 -1.33 -1.84 9.96
N ILE A 159 -2.11 -2.62 10.71
CA ILE A 159 -2.01 -2.67 12.18
C ILE A 159 -0.61 -3.14 12.59
N ARG A 160 -0.07 -4.21 11.98
CA ARG A 160 1.29 -4.68 12.26
C ARG A 160 2.35 -3.64 11.92
N SER A 161 2.22 -2.95 10.80
CA SER A 161 3.16 -1.91 10.37
C SER A 161 3.14 -0.69 11.30
N ALA A 162 1.95 -0.25 11.68
CA ALA A 162 1.77 0.85 12.62
C ALA A 162 2.26 0.52 14.04
N ALA A 163 2.10 -0.74 14.47
CA ALA A 163 2.65 -1.23 15.74
C ALA A 163 4.18 -1.23 15.71
N ARG A 164 4.79 -1.81 14.67
CA ARG A 164 6.26 -1.81 14.51
C ARG A 164 6.86 -0.42 14.44
N ALA A 165 6.20 0.53 13.81
CA ALA A 165 6.66 1.93 13.78
C ALA A 165 6.77 2.54 15.19
N ARG A 166 6.04 1.99 16.17
CA ARG A 166 6.06 2.40 17.60
C ARG A 166 7.04 1.59 18.48
N ALA A 167 7.77 0.65 17.92
CA ALA A 167 8.67 -0.24 18.68
C ALA A 167 9.76 0.53 19.49
N GLY A 168 10.18 1.72 19.02
CA GLY A 168 11.12 2.59 19.71
C GLY A 168 10.56 3.38 20.91
N THR A 169 9.24 3.30 21.16
CA THR A 169 8.59 3.99 22.28
C THR A 169 8.23 2.98 23.37
N ALA A 170 8.42 3.34 24.64
CA ALA A 170 8.18 2.45 25.78
C ALA A 170 6.76 1.89 25.78
N GLY A 171 6.61 0.58 25.51
CA GLY A 171 5.31 -0.12 25.45
C GLY A 171 4.42 0.27 24.26
N GLY A 172 4.89 1.14 23.35
CA GLY A 172 4.08 1.72 22.26
C GLY A 172 3.51 0.70 21.29
N GLU A 173 4.31 -0.30 20.89
CA GLU A 173 3.86 -1.40 20.03
C GLU A 173 2.69 -2.17 20.64
N ARG A 174 2.86 -2.63 21.88
CA ARG A 174 1.83 -3.40 22.58
C ARG A 174 0.57 -2.57 22.88
N ALA A 175 0.75 -1.31 23.30
CA ALA A 175 -0.38 -0.42 23.57
C ALA A 175 -1.22 -0.19 22.31
N TYR A 176 -0.55 0.03 21.16
CA TYR A 176 -1.23 0.21 19.89
C TYR A 176 -1.97 -1.07 19.45
N LEU A 177 -1.35 -2.25 19.56
CA LEU A 177 -2.02 -3.53 19.24
C LEU A 177 -3.28 -3.75 20.09
N VAL A 178 -3.24 -3.41 21.37
CA VAL A 178 -4.42 -3.49 22.27
C VAL A 178 -5.50 -2.51 21.85
N GLN A 179 -5.14 -1.25 21.55
CA GLN A 179 -6.07 -0.24 21.06
C GLN A 179 -6.72 -0.67 19.75
N ALA A 180 -5.92 -1.07 18.76
CA ALA A 180 -6.40 -1.53 17.46
C ALA A 180 -7.30 -2.77 17.58
N GLY A 181 -6.92 -3.74 18.41
CA GLY A 181 -7.72 -4.92 18.68
C GLY A 181 -9.09 -4.61 19.29
N ARG A 182 -9.16 -3.65 20.21
CA ARG A 182 -10.43 -3.17 20.78
C ARG A 182 -11.32 -2.49 19.73
N GLU A 183 -10.72 -1.69 18.86
CA GLU A 183 -11.45 -1.04 17.78
C GLU A 183 -12.01 -2.05 16.78
N VAL A 184 -11.21 -3.03 16.34
CA VAL A 184 -11.68 -4.12 15.47
C VAL A 184 -12.82 -4.90 16.15
N ALA A 185 -12.70 -5.19 17.46
CA ALA A 185 -13.75 -5.88 18.22
C ALA A 185 -15.04 -5.07 18.29
N SER A 186 -14.95 -3.73 18.42
CA SER A 186 -16.11 -2.86 18.40
C SER A 186 -16.83 -2.85 17.04
N LEU A 187 -16.04 -2.86 15.94
CA LEU A 187 -16.58 -2.85 14.58
C LEU A 187 -17.18 -4.19 14.15
N LEU A 188 -16.65 -5.31 14.68
CA LEU A 188 -17.04 -6.69 14.35
C LEU A 188 -17.76 -7.40 15.51
N LYS A 189 -18.47 -6.66 16.35
CA LYS A 189 -19.17 -7.21 17.54
C LYS A 189 -20.11 -8.39 17.24
N ASP A 190 -20.69 -8.42 16.04
CA ASP A 190 -21.64 -9.43 15.58
C ASP A 190 -21.00 -10.49 14.65
N ASP A 191 -19.68 -10.41 14.41
CA ASP A 191 -18.93 -11.34 13.54
C ASP A 191 -17.67 -11.85 14.26
N TYR A 192 -17.90 -12.76 15.20
CA TYR A 192 -16.83 -13.31 16.05
C TYR A 192 -15.78 -14.09 15.27
N ASP A 193 -16.16 -14.80 14.22
CA ASP A 193 -15.24 -15.62 13.43
C ASP A 193 -14.26 -14.74 12.67
N ARG A 194 -14.77 -13.69 12.04
CA ARG A 194 -13.97 -12.69 11.33
C ARG A 194 -13.06 -11.92 12.29
N LEU A 195 -13.61 -11.49 13.44
CA LEU A 195 -12.82 -10.84 14.50
C LEU A 195 -11.65 -11.71 14.92
N THR A 196 -11.90 -12.98 15.24
CA THR A 196 -10.87 -13.92 15.69
C THR A 196 -9.80 -14.14 14.61
N ALA A 197 -10.21 -14.24 13.36
CA ALA A 197 -9.29 -14.37 12.22
C ALA A 197 -8.34 -13.17 12.10
N ILE A 198 -8.85 -11.94 12.24
CA ILE A 198 -8.03 -10.71 12.20
C ILE A 198 -7.10 -10.65 13.42
N LEU A 199 -7.62 -10.90 14.63
CA LEU A 199 -6.80 -10.86 15.85
C LEU A 199 -5.63 -11.86 15.82
N ARG A 200 -5.78 -13.02 15.20
CA ARG A 200 -4.68 -13.97 14.98
C ARG A 200 -3.59 -13.40 14.06
N ARG A 201 -3.95 -12.60 13.07
CA ARG A 201 -3.03 -12.01 12.08
C ARG A 201 -2.26 -10.79 12.59
N ILE A 202 -2.76 -10.11 13.63
CA ILE A 202 -2.08 -8.94 14.22
C ILE A 202 -1.18 -9.30 15.41
N ARG A 203 -1.16 -10.56 15.83
CA ARG A 203 -0.23 -11.01 16.88
C ARG A 203 1.21 -10.90 16.35
N PRO A 204 2.17 -10.46 17.21
CA PRO A 204 3.60 -10.43 16.85
C PRO A 204 4.14 -11.84 16.64
#